data_83a0cf397867cbd14370991735e8c7f5
#
_entry.id   83a0cf397867cbd14370991735e8c7f5
#
_cell.length_a   1.000
_cell.length_b   1.000
_cell.length_c   1.000
_cell.angle_alpha   90.00
_cell.angle_beta   90.00
_cell.angle_gamma   90.00
#
_symmetry.space_group_name_H-M   'P 1'
#
loop_
_entity.id
_entity.type
_entity.pdbx_description
1 polymer ?
#
loop_
_entity_poly.entity_id
_entity_poly.type
_entity_poly.pdbx_seq_one_letter_code
_entity_poly.pdbx_strand_id
1 'polypeptide(L)'
;MAARSAAKITSLTMVETMTMHGIPLPGLTPGASTGGGTASGNLTMHATASMRLKPALLADIAIHMNIGAKPVTLDEILTSRAIYLKMPGVLPTPGGKPWGKISLASLPNGLSLRKLFQQAQNGNPLTAMGSPSALSKFLAAAKHLKVVHDQTVDGVATTEYSGTLDLRSLASEMPAAERNLVGSSGLGNIPFRVWIDHQHFMRKMVMRLAFGKALIALTANITSINKPVRIAPPPASQVSAISHP
;
A
#
# COMPACT_ATOMS: atom_id res chain seq x y z
N MET A 1 -18.40 -8.49 -15.12
CA MET A 1 -18.15 -9.74 -14.38
C MET A 1 -17.22 -9.57 -13.18
N ALA A 2 -16.14 -8.82 -13.26
CA ALA A 2 -15.19 -8.59 -12.15
C ALA A 2 -15.81 -8.06 -10.84
N ALA A 3 -16.82 -7.20 -10.91
CA ALA A 3 -17.48 -6.66 -9.72
C ALA A 3 -18.21 -7.71 -8.85
N ARG A 4 -18.69 -8.80 -9.44
CA ARG A 4 -19.34 -9.91 -8.71
C ARG A 4 -18.34 -10.81 -7.98
N SER A 5 -17.11 -10.88 -8.45
CA SER A 5 -16.03 -11.66 -7.80
C SER A 5 -15.51 -10.97 -6.55
N ALA A 6 -15.53 -9.62 -6.48
CA ALA A 6 -15.12 -8.82 -5.32
C ALA A 6 -15.86 -9.14 -4.05
N ALA A 7 -17.17 -9.30 -4.15
CA ALA A 7 -18.01 -9.57 -2.99
C ALA A 7 -17.67 -10.91 -2.31
N LYS A 8 -16.88 -11.76 -2.98
CA LYS A 8 -16.51 -13.11 -2.53
C LYS A 8 -15.17 -13.16 -1.77
N ILE A 9 -14.37 -12.07 -1.78
CA ILE A 9 -13.11 -12.08 -1.05
C ILE A 9 -13.39 -11.90 0.45
N THR A 10 -12.96 -12.88 1.23
CA THR A 10 -13.06 -12.87 2.71
C THR A 10 -11.73 -12.60 3.37
N SER A 11 -10.63 -12.95 2.70
CA SER A 11 -9.26 -12.73 3.15
C SER A 11 -8.29 -12.66 1.98
N LEU A 12 -7.17 -12.00 2.17
CA LEU A 12 -6.08 -11.98 1.22
C LEU A 12 -4.73 -11.84 1.92
N THR A 13 -3.69 -12.34 1.28
CA THR A 13 -2.29 -12.08 1.65
C THR A 13 -1.58 -11.51 0.43
N MET A 14 -0.78 -10.48 0.64
CA MET A 14 -0.03 -9.83 -0.43
C MET A 14 1.40 -9.52 0.01
N VAL A 15 2.29 -9.48 -0.96
CA VAL A 15 3.67 -9.01 -0.83
C VAL A 15 3.87 -7.88 -1.82
N GLU A 16 4.45 -6.81 -1.34
CA GLU A 16 4.73 -5.62 -2.14
C GLU A 16 6.21 -5.29 -2.05
N THR A 17 6.79 -4.92 -3.18
CA THR A 17 8.15 -4.39 -3.27
C THR A 17 8.10 -3.07 -4.02
N MET A 18 8.65 -2.02 -3.42
CA MET A 18 8.80 -0.73 -4.05
C MET A 18 10.26 -0.31 -4.00
N THR A 19 10.79 0.13 -5.13
CA THR A 19 12.11 0.76 -5.22
C THR A 19 11.96 2.16 -5.76
N MET A 20 12.63 3.10 -5.14
CA MET A 20 12.67 4.50 -5.56
C MET A 20 14.13 4.90 -5.76
N HIS A 21 14.42 5.49 -6.91
CA HIS A 21 15.74 6.01 -7.27
C HIS A 21 15.64 7.49 -7.63
N GLY A 22 16.65 8.28 -7.25
CA GLY A 22 16.76 9.67 -7.67
C GLY A 22 15.72 10.62 -7.05
N ILE A 23 15.01 10.22 -5.98
CA ILE A 23 14.06 11.09 -5.29
C ILE A 23 14.80 11.88 -4.23
N PRO A 24 14.67 13.24 -4.22
CA PRO A 24 15.14 14.03 -3.11
C PRO A 24 14.29 13.69 -1.87
N LEU A 25 14.94 13.20 -0.81
CA LEU A 25 14.30 12.87 0.46
C LEU A 25 14.62 13.99 1.47
N PRO A 26 13.82 15.07 1.52
CA PRO A 26 14.05 16.16 2.47
C PRO A 26 13.87 15.65 3.90
N GLY A 27 14.85 15.90 4.76
CA GLY A 27 14.78 15.58 6.18
C GLY A 27 15.16 14.15 6.58
N LEU A 28 15.50 13.26 5.66
CA LEU A 28 15.93 11.89 5.97
C LEU A 28 17.45 11.68 5.94
N THR A 29 18.24 12.71 5.76
CA THR A 29 19.69 12.64 5.90
C THR A 29 20.06 12.75 7.38
N PRO A 30 20.59 11.69 8.03
CA PRO A 30 21.13 11.81 9.37
C PRO A 30 22.37 12.72 9.34
N GLY A 31 22.30 13.89 9.99
CA GLY A 31 23.44 14.79 10.13
C GLY A 31 23.47 16.00 9.21
N ALA A 32 22.43 16.30 8.44
CA ALA A 32 22.35 17.56 7.69
C ALA A 32 21.94 18.71 8.63
N SER A 33 22.91 19.26 9.35
CA SER A 33 22.81 20.62 9.85
C SER A 33 22.67 21.56 8.65
N THR A 34 21.53 22.24 8.52
CA THR A 34 21.26 23.54 7.85
C THR A 34 21.89 23.88 6.50
N GLY A 35 22.44 22.93 5.76
CA GLY A 35 22.96 23.16 4.42
C GLY A 35 22.12 22.39 3.41
N GLY A 36 21.43 23.09 2.50
CA GLY A 36 20.44 22.57 1.54
C GLY A 36 20.98 21.58 0.49
N GLY A 37 21.59 20.50 0.91
CA GLY A 37 21.99 19.39 0.05
C GLY A 37 20.85 18.39 -0.10
N THR A 38 20.21 18.35 -1.25
CA THR A 38 19.28 17.27 -1.64
C THR A 38 20.11 16.02 -1.96
N ALA A 39 20.31 15.15 -0.98
CA ALA A 39 20.84 13.83 -1.27
C ALA A 39 19.78 13.03 -2.04
N SER A 40 20.04 12.68 -3.29
CA SER A 40 19.21 11.72 -4.01
C SER A 40 19.48 10.33 -3.41
N GLY A 41 18.52 9.82 -2.64
CA GLY A 41 18.62 8.52 -2.01
C GLY A 41 17.93 7.42 -2.82
N ASN A 42 18.42 6.20 -2.63
CA ASN A 42 17.69 5.00 -3.03
C ASN A 42 16.89 4.52 -1.83
N LEU A 43 15.58 4.32 -2.03
CA LEU A 43 14.69 3.71 -1.04
C LEU A 43 14.23 2.38 -1.59
N THR A 44 14.38 1.33 -0.80
CA THR A 44 13.75 0.04 -1.07
C THR A 44 12.79 -0.28 0.07
N MET A 45 11.57 -0.64 -0.28
CA MET A 45 10.54 -1.05 0.66
C MET A 45 10.03 -2.44 0.29
N HIS A 46 9.92 -3.30 1.29
CA HIS A 46 9.24 -4.58 1.21
C HIS A 46 8.11 -4.57 2.23
N ALA A 47 6.90 -4.84 1.78
CA ALA A 47 5.75 -4.95 2.64
C ALA A 47 5.09 -6.32 2.48
N THR A 48 4.67 -6.89 3.59
CA THR A 48 3.78 -8.06 3.62
C THR A 48 2.51 -7.67 4.33
N ALA A 49 1.35 -8.04 3.78
CA ALA A 49 0.08 -7.76 4.40
C ALA A 49 -0.80 -9.01 4.39
N SER A 50 -1.35 -9.35 5.53
CA SER A 50 -2.40 -10.35 5.68
C SER A 50 -3.67 -9.64 6.13
N MET A 51 -4.76 -9.82 5.39
CA MET A 51 -6.01 -9.14 5.67
C MET A 51 -7.17 -10.13 5.74
N ARG A 52 -8.02 -9.93 6.74
CA ARG A 52 -9.34 -10.54 6.82
C ARG A 52 -10.38 -9.44 6.61
N LEU A 53 -11.19 -9.58 5.57
CA LEU A 53 -12.17 -8.58 5.16
C LEU A 53 -13.56 -8.85 5.74
N LYS A 54 -13.85 -10.11 6.06
CA LYS A 54 -15.14 -10.56 6.62
C LYS A 54 -14.92 -11.59 7.74
N PRO A 55 -15.77 -11.63 8.78
CA PRO A 55 -16.91 -10.73 9.05
C PRO A 55 -16.49 -9.33 9.53
N ALA A 56 -15.26 -9.18 10.02
CA ALA A 56 -14.69 -7.91 10.46
C ALA A 56 -13.35 -7.70 9.77
N LEU A 57 -13.06 -6.43 9.44
CA LEU A 57 -11.79 -6.05 8.88
C LEU A 57 -10.69 -6.14 9.94
N LEU A 58 -9.69 -6.95 9.66
CA LEU A 58 -8.44 -7.05 10.41
C LEU A 58 -7.29 -7.02 9.41
N ALA A 59 -6.18 -6.45 9.80
CA ALA A 59 -4.95 -6.49 9.00
C ALA A 59 -3.72 -6.69 9.89
N ASP A 60 -2.74 -7.37 9.34
CA ASP A 60 -1.39 -7.52 9.89
C ASP A 60 -0.44 -7.16 8.76
N ILE A 61 0.32 -6.08 8.94
CA ILE A 61 1.16 -5.48 7.92
C ILE A 61 2.55 -5.33 8.51
N ALA A 62 3.55 -5.88 7.82
CA ALA A 62 4.95 -5.67 8.14
C ALA A 62 5.64 -4.95 6.97
N ILE A 63 6.28 -3.83 7.25
CA ILE A 63 7.00 -3.02 6.28
C ILE A 63 8.46 -2.93 6.69
N HIS A 64 9.33 -3.31 5.77
CA HIS A 64 10.77 -3.17 5.89
C HIS A 64 11.25 -2.18 4.85
N MET A 65 11.87 -1.11 5.30
CA MET A 65 12.41 -0.06 4.43
C MET A 65 13.90 0.09 4.66
N ASN A 66 14.66 0.31 3.58
CA ASN A 66 16.04 0.75 3.64
C ASN A 66 16.11 2.20 3.13
N ILE A 67 16.41 3.13 4.03
CA ILE A 67 16.59 4.54 3.70
C ILE A 67 18.09 4.81 3.68
N GLY A 68 18.69 4.78 2.51
CA GLY A 68 20.15 4.70 2.39
C GLY A 68 20.67 3.40 3.04
N ALA A 69 21.57 3.52 4.03
CA ALA A 69 22.11 2.38 4.76
C ALA A 69 21.32 2.02 6.04
N LYS A 70 20.25 2.73 6.36
CA LYS A 70 19.50 2.52 7.61
C LYS A 70 18.25 1.68 7.36
N PRO A 71 18.15 0.49 7.98
CA PRO A 71 16.90 -0.27 7.97
C PRO A 71 15.89 0.35 8.94
N VAL A 72 14.66 0.48 8.50
CA VAL A 72 13.50 0.89 9.30
C VAL A 72 12.43 -0.18 9.16
N THR A 73 11.88 -0.62 10.26
CA THR A 73 10.77 -1.58 10.27
C THR A 73 9.54 -0.94 10.88
N LEU A 74 8.39 -1.20 10.28
CA LEU A 74 7.08 -0.84 10.81
C LEU A 74 6.21 -2.09 10.79
N ASP A 75 5.74 -2.51 11.96
CA ASP A 75 4.71 -3.53 12.10
C ASP A 75 3.41 -2.84 12.51
N GLU A 76 2.33 -3.16 11.82
CA GLU A 76 0.99 -2.63 12.09
C GLU A 76 -0.01 -3.78 12.22
N ILE A 77 -0.77 -3.79 13.30
CA ILE A 77 -1.91 -4.69 13.46
C ILE A 77 -3.18 -3.85 13.62
N LEU A 78 -4.08 -4.02 12.68
CA LEU A 78 -5.39 -3.41 12.70
C LEU A 78 -6.43 -4.41 13.21
N THR A 79 -7.18 -4.00 14.21
CA THR A 79 -8.33 -4.76 14.74
C THR A 79 -9.60 -3.92 14.63
N SER A 80 -10.76 -4.51 14.93
CA SER A 80 -12.03 -3.77 14.97
C SER A 80 -12.09 -2.68 16.05
N ARG A 81 -11.13 -2.65 17.00
CA ARG A 81 -11.16 -1.75 18.16
C ARG A 81 -9.93 -0.85 18.28
N ALA A 82 -8.80 -1.20 17.66
CA ALA A 82 -7.53 -0.51 17.84
C ALA A 82 -6.59 -0.74 16.66
N ILE A 83 -5.68 0.20 16.50
CA ILE A 83 -4.48 0.08 15.67
C ILE A 83 -3.31 -0.11 16.64
N TYR A 84 -2.46 -1.08 16.36
CA TYR A 84 -1.22 -1.32 17.07
C TYR A 84 -0.06 -1.05 16.12
N LEU A 85 0.88 -0.24 16.55
CA LEU A 85 2.05 0.16 15.77
C LEU A 85 3.31 -0.19 16.53
N LYS A 86 4.30 -0.74 15.82
CA LYS A 86 5.64 -0.98 16.34
C LYS A 86 6.65 -0.46 15.33
N MET A 87 7.41 0.55 15.74
CA MET A 87 8.45 1.19 14.94
C MET A 87 9.65 1.45 15.83
N PRO A 88 10.54 0.46 15.98
CA PRO A 88 11.69 0.57 16.88
C PRO A 88 12.58 1.75 16.51
N GLY A 89 12.99 2.54 17.52
CA GLY A 89 13.87 3.70 17.34
C GLY A 89 13.22 4.93 16.73
N VAL A 90 11.96 4.87 16.28
CA VAL A 90 11.24 5.99 15.68
C VAL A 90 10.02 6.40 16.50
N LEU A 91 9.22 5.43 16.93
CA LEU A 91 8.02 5.67 17.73
C LEU A 91 8.32 5.39 19.22
N PRO A 92 8.53 6.44 20.05
CA PRO A 92 8.65 6.24 21.48
C PRO A 92 7.30 5.85 22.07
N THR A 93 7.27 4.71 22.75
CA THR A 93 6.06 4.24 23.44
C THR A 93 6.21 4.45 24.95
N PRO A 94 5.17 4.90 25.67
CA PRO A 94 5.19 5.02 27.12
C PRO A 94 5.63 3.72 27.79
N GLY A 95 6.56 3.82 28.76
CA GLY A 95 7.07 2.65 29.48
C GLY A 95 7.98 1.72 28.68
N GLY A 96 8.50 2.17 27.52
CA GLY A 96 9.47 1.41 26.71
C GLY A 96 8.93 0.13 26.09
N LYS A 97 7.62 -0.03 26.02
CA LYS A 97 7.00 -1.22 25.40
C LYS A 97 7.12 -1.19 23.89
N PRO A 98 7.25 -2.36 23.20
CA PRO A 98 7.48 -2.39 21.77
C PRO A 98 6.28 -1.92 20.92
N TRP A 99 5.05 -2.01 21.43
CA TRP A 99 3.84 -1.68 20.70
C TRP A 99 3.12 -0.46 21.29
N GLY A 100 2.78 0.48 20.42
CA GLY A 100 1.86 1.56 20.72
C GLY A 100 0.45 1.19 20.27
N LYS A 101 -0.57 1.45 21.11
CA LYS A 101 -1.98 1.22 20.82
C LYS A 101 -2.72 2.54 20.68
N ILE A 102 -3.41 2.71 19.55
CA ILE A 102 -4.35 3.79 19.30
C ILE A 102 -5.76 3.17 19.36
N SER A 103 -6.57 3.63 20.31
CA SER A 103 -7.97 3.19 20.39
C SER A 103 -8.79 3.85 19.27
N LEU A 104 -9.59 3.06 18.55
CA LEU A 104 -10.46 3.63 17.52
C LEU A 104 -11.61 4.44 18.10
N ALA A 105 -11.95 4.17 19.37
CA ALA A 105 -12.96 4.96 20.10
C ALA A 105 -12.44 6.36 20.49
N SER A 106 -11.12 6.57 20.53
CA SER A 106 -10.50 7.87 20.83
C SER A 106 -10.24 8.73 19.59
N LEU A 107 -10.51 8.20 18.40
CA LEU A 107 -10.39 8.99 17.18
C LEU A 107 -11.50 10.05 17.10
N PRO A 108 -11.20 11.26 16.59
CA PRO A 108 -12.18 12.32 16.44
C PRO A 108 -13.45 11.83 15.73
N ASN A 109 -14.59 12.33 16.17
CA ASN A 109 -15.90 12.04 15.57
C ASN A 109 -15.87 12.25 14.05
N GLY A 110 -16.06 11.18 13.28
CA GLY A 110 -16.03 11.20 11.81
C GLY A 110 -14.92 10.33 11.18
N LEU A 111 -13.88 9.95 11.93
CA LEU A 111 -12.90 8.98 11.50
C LEU A 111 -13.36 7.57 11.89
N SER A 112 -14.29 7.01 11.12
CA SER A 112 -14.55 5.57 11.26
C SER A 112 -13.45 4.80 10.54
N LEU A 113 -13.06 3.64 11.08
CA LEU A 113 -12.17 2.68 10.39
C LEU A 113 -12.57 2.49 8.93
N ARG A 114 -13.86 2.43 8.67
CA ARG A 114 -14.40 2.33 7.32
C ARG A 114 -14.01 3.52 6.46
N LYS A 115 -14.04 4.75 7.01
CA LYS A 115 -13.61 5.97 6.30
C LYS A 115 -12.09 6.02 6.12
N LEU A 116 -11.32 5.68 7.16
CA LEU A 116 -9.85 5.58 7.05
C LEU A 116 -9.44 4.54 6.00
N PHE A 117 -10.10 3.38 5.99
CA PHE A 117 -9.85 2.36 4.98
C PHE A 117 -10.34 2.77 3.59
N GLN A 118 -11.48 3.45 3.51
CA GLN A 118 -11.94 4.03 2.25
C GLN A 118 -11.00 5.14 1.76
N GLN A 119 -10.48 5.97 2.66
CA GLN A 119 -9.46 6.96 2.33
C GLN A 119 -8.13 6.31 1.94
N ALA A 120 -7.66 5.30 2.67
CA ALA A 120 -6.47 4.53 2.31
C ALA A 120 -6.67 3.78 0.99
N GLN A 121 -7.85 3.22 0.75
CA GLN A 121 -8.21 2.61 -0.53
C GLN A 121 -8.35 3.63 -1.66
N ASN A 122 -8.84 4.83 -1.38
CA ASN A 122 -8.99 5.89 -2.36
C ASN A 122 -7.69 6.66 -2.61
N GLY A 123 -6.79 6.71 -1.60
CA GLY A 123 -5.52 7.43 -1.68
C GLY A 123 -4.33 6.56 -2.14
N ASN A 124 -4.42 5.24 -2.01
CA ASN A 124 -3.38 4.34 -2.49
C ASN A 124 -3.98 3.36 -3.51
N PRO A 125 -3.69 3.54 -4.81
CA PRO A 125 -4.20 2.65 -5.86
C PRO A 125 -3.84 1.19 -5.62
N LEU A 126 -2.85 0.90 -4.80
CA LEU A 126 -2.37 -0.46 -4.50
C LEU A 126 -3.22 -1.17 -3.45
N THR A 127 -3.59 -0.49 -2.36
CA THR A 127 -4.53 -1.05 -1.37
C THR A 127 -5.93 -1.21 -1.96
N ALA A 128 -6.28 -0.32 -2.91
CA ALA A 128 -7.50 -0.43 -3.68
C ALA A 128 -7.53 -1.65 -4.61
N MET A 129 -6.38 -2.10 -5.10
CA MET A 129 -6.28 -3.21 -6.06
C MET A 129 -6.59 -4.59 -5.47
N GLY A 130 -6.60 -4.74 -4.16
CA GLY A 130 -7.16 -5.93 -3.49
C GLY A 130 -8.66 -6.09 -3.71
N SER A 131 -9.38 -5.07 -4.22
CA SER A 131 -10.80 -5.17 -4.53
C SER A 131 -11.03 -5.22 -6.05
N PRO A 132 -11.80 -6.19 -6.56
CA PRO A 132 -12.13 -6.26 -7.99
C PRO A 132 -12.91 -5.05 -8.52
N SER A 133 -13.62 -4.30 -7.67
CA SER A 133 -14.25 -3.05 -8.11
C SER A 133 -13.18 -1.98 -8.44
N ALA A 134 -12.13 -1.91 -7.65
CA ALA A 134 -11.01 -1.02 -7.93
C ALA A 134 -10.17 -1.50 -9.12
N LEU A 135 -9.96 -2.81 -9.26
CA LEU A 135 -9.35 -3.39 -10.47
C LEU A 135 -10.17 -3.04 -11.72
N SER A 136 -11.50 -3.14 -11.65
CA SER A 136 -12.36 -2.76 -12.79
C SER A 136 -12.23 -1.28 -13.13
N LYS A 137 -12.21 -0.39 -12.15
CA LYS A 137 -12.00 1.04 -12.36
C LYS A 137 -10.61 1.32 -12.94
N PHE A 138 -9.60 0.67 -12.38
CA PHE A 138 -8.22 0.75 -12.87
C PHE A 138 -8.13 0.34 -14.35
N LEU A 139 -8.68 -0.82 -14.71
CA LEU A 139 -8.69 -1.29 -16.09
C LEU A 139 -9.54 -0.43 -17.01
N ALA A 140 -10.63 0.16 -16.50
CA ALA A 140 -11.46 1.10 -17.27
C ALA A 140 -10.74 2.44 -17.55
N ALA A 141 -9.87 2.88 -16.62
CA ALA A 141 -9.02 4.06 -16.80
C ALA A 141 -7.75 3.77 -17.62
N ALA A 142 -7.46 2.50 -17.88
CA ALA A 142 -6.29 2.09 -18.64
C ALA A 142 -6.46 2.40 -20.13
N LYS A 143 -5.40 2.93 -20.74
CA LYS A 143 -5.29 3.14 -22.19
C LYS A 143 -4.38 2.08 -22.79
N HIS A 144 -4.59 1.78 -24.07
CA HIS A 144 -3.76 0.83 -24.83
C HIS A 144 -3.66 -0.56 -24.19
N LEU A 145 -4.74 -1.02 -23.56
CA LEU A 145 -4.79 -2.33 -22.92
C LEU A 145 -4.62 -3.43 -23.95
N LYS A 146 -3.64 -4.31 -23.72
CA LYS A 146 -3.33 -5.45 -24.61
C LYS A 146 -3.18 -6.72 -23.78
N VAL A 147 -3.68 -7.82 -24.29
CA VAL A 147 -3.33 -9.17 -23.82
C VAL A 147 -1.91 -9.46 -24.31
N VAL A 148 -1.03 -9.89 -23.41
CA VAL A 148 0.36 -10.19 -23.75
C VAL A 148 0.54 -11.69 -23.96
N HIS A 149 0.36 -12.48 -22.92
CA HIS A 149 0.42 -13.94 -22.96
C HIS A 149 -0.13 -14.54 -21.66
N ASP A 150 -0.36 -15.84 -21.69
CA ASP A 150 -0.69 -16.60 -20.49
C ASP A 150 0.60 -17.05 -19.78
N GLN A 151 0.62 -16.92 -18.45
CA GLN A 151 1.73 -17.40 -17.63
C GLN A 151 1.26 -17.80 -16.23
N THR A 152 2.08 -18.57 -15.53
CA THR A 152 1.82 -19.00 -14.17
C THR A 152 2.47 -17.97 -13.19
N VAL A 153 1.69 -17.49 -12.23
CA VAL A 153 2.14 -16.63 -11.11
C VAL A 153 1.85 -17.39 -9.80
N ASP A 154 2.87 -17.69 -9.03
CA ASP A 154 2.77 -18.43 -7.75
C ASP A 154 1.92 -19.72 -7.86
N GLY A 155 2.11 -20.48 -8.94
CA GLY A 155 1.38 -21.73 -9.21
C GLY A 155 -0.04 -21.55 -9.75
N VAL A 156 -0.48 -20.31 -10.01
CA VAL A 156 -1.82 -20.01 -10.55
C VAL A 156 -1.72 -19.58 -12.01
N ALA A 157 -2.50 -20.21 -12.88
CA ALA A 157 -2.60 -19.80 -14.28
C ALA A 157 -3.25 -18.41 -14.38
N THR A 158 -2.62 -17.52 -15.11
CA THR A 158 -3.02 -16.12 -15.28
C THR A 158 -2.83 -15.67 -16.71
N THR A 159 -3.63 -14.70 -17.13
CA THR A 159 -3.40 -13.93 -18.36
C THR A 159 -2.77 -12.60 -18.01
N GLU A 160 -1.67 -12.27 -18.67
CA GLU A 160 -0.98 -11.00 -18.54
C GLU A 160 -1.61 -9.95 -19.45
N TYR A 161 -1.89 -8.80 -18.87
CA TYR A 161 -2.31 -7.59 -19.58
C TYR A 161 -1.28 -6.50 -19.39
N SER A 162 -1.02 -5.73 -20.42
CA SER A 162 -0.21 -4.51 -20.36
C SER A 162 -1.00 -3.30 -20.82
N GLY A 163 -0.69 -2.14 -20.29
CA GLY A 163 -1.34 -0.89 -20.65
C GLY A 163 -0.64 0.31 -20.05
N THR A 164 -1.25 1.46 -20.23
CA THR A 164 -0.84 2.72 -19.59
C THR A 164 -2.00 3.29 -18.79
N LEU A 165 -1.71 3.78 -17.61
CA LEU A 165 -2.66 4.47 -16.75
C LEU A 165 -2.45 5.98 -16.89
N ASP A 166 -3.50 6.71 -17.29
CA ASP A 166 -3.47 8.15 -17.35
C ASP A 166 -3.83 8.72 -15.96
N LEU A 167 -2.81 9.21 -15.24
CA LEU A 167 -3.03 9.78 -13.91
C LEU A 167 -3.92 11.03 -13.94
N ARG A 168 -3.94 11.78 -15.03
CA ARG A 168 -4.77 12.98 -15.15
C ARG A 168 -6.25 12.61 -15.18
N SER A 169 -6.60 11.49 -15.80
CA SER A 169 -7.99 11.02 -15.80
C SER A 169 -8.46 10.55 -14.42
N LEU A 170 -7.54 10.13 -13.56
CA LEU A 170 -7.82 9.74 -12.17
C LEU A 170 -7.75 10.93 -11.20
N ALA A 171 -7.16 12.04 -11.61
CA ALA A 171 -6.97 13.21 -10.74
C ALA A 171 -8.30 13.78 -10.22
N SER A 172 -9.40 13.64 -10.95
CA SER A 172 -10.72 14.08 -10.50
C SER A 172 -11.23 13.31 -9.26
N GLU A 173 -10.78 12.07 -9.07
CA GLU A 173 -11.15 11.22 -7.93
C GLU A 173 -10.17 11.35 -6.75
N MET A 174 -9.06 12.08 -6.92
CA MET A 174 -8.02 12.27 -5.89
C MET A 174 -8.32 13.45 -4.97
N PRO A 175 -7.85 13.42 -3.71
CA PRO A 175 -7.84 14.60 -2.85
C PRO A 175 -7.08 15.78 -3.48
N ALA A 176 -7.47 17.02 -3.15
CA ALA A 176 -6.92 18.23 -3.79
C ALA A 176 -5.38 18.32 -3.71
N ALA A 177 -4.79 17.94 -2.57
CA ALA A 177 -3.34 17.93 -2.38
C ALA A 177 -2.63 16.97 -3.35
N GLU A 178 -3.18 15.78 -3.57
CA GLU A 178 -2.64 14.78 -4.49
C GLU A 178 -2.82 15.20 -5.96
N ARG A 179 -3.96 15.83 -6.28
CA ARG A 179 -4.19 16.42 -7.62
C ARG A 179 -3.13 17.44 -8.01
N ASN A 180 -2.76 18.30 -7.07
CA ASN A 180 -1.75 19.32 -7.30
C ASN A 180 -0.37 18.69 -7.54
N LEU A 181 -0.04 17.63 -6.80
CA LEU A 181 1.19 16.87 -7.02
C LEU A 181 1.22 16.21 -8.41
N VAL A 182 0.12 15.57 -8.82
CA VAL A 182 0.01 14.99 -10.16
C VAL A 182 0.12 16.06 -11.24
N GLY A 183 -0.55 17.21 -11.05
CA GLY A 183 -0.53 18.32 -12.01
C GLY A 183 0.86 18.94 -12.18
N SER A 184 1.62 19.10 -11.09
CA SER A 184 2.95 19.72 -11.10
C SER A 184 4.09 18.75 -11.44
N SER A 185 3.89 17.44 -11.25
CA SER A 185 4.94 16.43 -11.42
C SER A 185 5.28 16.09 -12.86
N GLY A 186 4.45 16.52 -13.84
CA GLY A 186 4.57 16.09 -15.23
C GLY A 186 4.25 14.60 -15.45
N LEU A 187 3.77 13.90 -14.42
CA LEU A 187 3.31 12.51 -14.51
C LEU A 187 2.09 12.42 -15.42
N GLY A 188 2.26 11.84 -16.59
CA GLY A 188 1.17 11.64 -17.55
C GLY A 188 0.68 10.19 -17.54
N ASN A 189 1.43 9.36 -18.24
CA ASN A 189 1.09 7.97 -18.46
C ASN A 189 2.01 7.04 -17.67
N ILE A 190 1.44 6.14 -16.88
CA ILE A 190 2.17 5.15 -16.11
C ILE A 190 2.03 3.79 -16.81
N PRO A 191 3.10 3.22 -17.35
CA PRO A 191 3.04 1.87 -17.89
C PRO A 191 2.84 0.87 -16.74
N PHE A 192 1.96 -0.10 -16.99
CA PHE A 192 1.70 -1.18 -16.05
C PHE A 192 1.60 -2.52 -16.76
N ARG A 193 1.78 -3.59 -15.96
CA ARG A 193 1.47 -4.97 -16.32
C ARG A 193 0.68 -5.58 -15.17
N VAL A 194 -0.38 -6.32 -15.48
CA VAL A 194 -1.23 -6.98 -14.50
C VAL A 194 -1.53 -8.40 -14.93
N TRP A 195 -1.49 -9.32 -13.98
CA TRP A 195 -1.78 -10.74 -14.18
C TRP A 195 -3.09 -11.09 -13.48
N ILE A 196 -4.03 -11.59 -14.25
CA ILE A 196 -5.40 -11.87 -13.79
C ILE A 196 -5.67 -13.35 -14.00
N ASP A 197 -6.18 -14.04 -12.97
CA ASP A 197 -6.53 -15.44 -13.05
C ASP A 197 -7.93 -15.66 -13.69
N HIS A 198 -8.27 -16.92 -13.94
CA HIS A 198 -9.55 -17.31 -14.53
C HIS A 198 -10.78 -16.95 -13.67
N GLN A 199 -10.58 -16.68 -12.37
CA GLN A 199 -11.63 -16.18 -11.47
C GLN A 199 -11.73 -14.65 -11.48
N HIS A 200 -10.97 -13.98 -12.33
CA HIS A 200 -10.85 -12.53 -12.46
C HIS A 200 -10.26 -11.84 -11.21
N PHE A 201 -9.42 -12.55 -10.47
CA PHE A 201 -8.62 -11.94 -9.41
C PHE A 201 -7.25 -11.52 -9.95
N MET A 202 -6.82 -10.33 -9.57
CA MET A 202 -5.45 -9.90 -9.78
C MET A 202 -4.52 -10.77 -8.91
N ARG A 203 -3.47 -11.30 -9.52
CA ARG A 203 -2.43 -12.07 -8.84
C ARG A 203 -1.13 -11.30 -8.72
N LYS A 204 -0.81 -10.50 -9.71
CA LYS A 204 0.41 -9.68 -9.72
C LYS A 204 0.15 -8.39 -10.45
N MET A 205 0.85 -7.34 -10.04
CA MET A 205 0.95 -6.09 -10.77
C MET A 205 2.36 -5.52 -10.69
N VAL A 206 2.77 -4.93 -11.79
CA VAL A 206 4.03 -4.19 -11.89
C VAL A 206 3.73 -2.83 -12.50
N MET A 207 4.23 -1.77 -11.86
CA MET A 207 4.17 -0.41 -12.36
C MET A 207 5.55 0.24 -12.32
N ARG A 208 5.82 1.12 -13.27
CA ARG A 208 7.03 1.92 -13.31
C ARG A 208 6.68 3.37 -13.59
N LEU A 209 7.04 4.24 -12.67
CA LEU A 209 6.86 5.67 -12.79
C LEU A 209 8.23 6.31 -12.96
N ALA A 210 8.39 7.05 -14.06
CA ALA A 210 9.58 7.83 -14.28
C ALA A 210 9.19 9.32 -14.36
N PHE A 211 9.85 10.17 -13.58
CA PHE A 211 9.67 11.62 -13.62
C PHE A 211 11.01 12.33 -13.41
N GLY A 212 11.43 13.09 -14.41
CA GLY A 212 12.78 13.66 -14.42
C GLY A 212 13.85 12.57 -14.30
N LYS A 213 14.70 12.67 -13.26
CA LYS A 213 15.73 11.66 -12.93
C LYS A 213 15.25 10.60 -11.94
N ALA A 214 14.02 10.72 -11.44
CA ALA A 214 13.47 9.79 -10.47
C ALA A 214 12.77 8.62 -11.15
N LEU A 215 12.93 7.43 -10.58
CA LEU A 215 12.27 6.21 -10.99
C LEU A 215 11.65 5.53 -9.76
N ILE A 216 10.36 5.23 -9.84
CA ILE A 216 9.67 4.38 -8.88
C ILE A 216 9.26 3.10 -9.60
N ALA A 217 9.69 1.97 -9.11
CA ALA A 217 9.21 0.67 -9.56
C ALA A 217 8.45 0.00 -8.41
N LEU A 218 7.27 -0.51 -8.72
CA LEU A 218 6.38 -1.15 -7.79
C LEU A 218 6.00 -2.52 -8.33
N THR A 219 6.07 -3.52 -7.47
CA THR A 219 5.55 -4.86 -7.71
C THR A 219 4.67 -5.27 -6.54
N ALA A 220 3.44 -5.66 -6.81
CA ALA A 220 2.52 -6.23 -5.84
C ALA A 220 2.12 -7.64 -6.27
N ASN A 221 2.22 -8.62 -5.36
CA ASN A 221 1.82 -10.01 -5.58
C ASN A 221 0.75 -10.38 -4.55
N ILE A 222 -0.38 -10.90 -5.00
CA ILE A 222 -1.40 -11.49 -4.13
C ILE A 222 -1.13 -12.98 -4.03
N THR A 223 -0.50 -13.39 -2.93
CA THR A 223 -0.03 -14.77 -2.72
C THR A 223 -1.13 -15.72 -2.28
N SER A 224 -2.20 -15.19 -1.64
CA SER A 224 -3.37 -16.01 -1.33
C SER A 224 -4.66 -15.18 -1.30
N ILE A 225 -5.78 -15.85 -1.67
CA ILE A 225 -7.13 -15.30 -1.63
C ILE A 225 -8.02 -16.35 -0.96
N ASN A 226 -8.88 -15.89 -0.04
CA ASN A 226 -9.85 -16.72 0.68
C ASN A 226 -9.24 -17.87 1.50
N LYS A 227 -7.94 -17.82 1.79
CA LYS A 227 -7.32 -18.75 2.74
C LYS A 227 -7.46 -18.19 4.16
N PRO A 228 -7.63 -19.04 5.18
CA PRO A 228 -7.68 -18.60 6.57
C PRO A 228 -6.44 -17.77 6.94
N VAL A 229 -6.65 -16.58 7.49
CA VAL A 229 -5.60 -15.72 8.06
C VAL A 229 -5.86 -15.56 9.56
N ARG A 230 -4.81 -15.70 10.37
CA ARG A 230 -4.89 -15.51 11.80
C ARG A 230 -4.24 -14.17 12.15
N ILE A 231 -5.07 -13.22 12.55
CA ILE A 231 -4.63 -11.88 12.95
C ILE A 231 -5.08 -11.68 14.39
N ALA A 232 -4.15 -11.41 15.29
CA ALA A 232 -4.41 -11.23 16.71
C ALA A 232 -3.67 -9.97 17.21
N PRO A 233 -4.24 -9.27 18.22
CA PRO A 233 -3.53 -8.16 18.85
C PRO A 233 -2.26 -8.65 19.53
N PRO A 234 -1.25 -7.77 19.71
CA PRO A 234 -0.05 -8.11 20.45
C PRO A 234 -0.40 -8.44 21.92
N PRO A 235 0.47 -9.19 22.63
CA PRO A 235 0.28 -9.47 24.06
C PRO A 235 0.15 -8.17 24.86
N ALA A 236 -0.80 -8.09 25.79
CA ALA A 236 -1.09 -6.88 26.56
C ALA A 236 0.14 -6.35 27.35
N SER A 237 1.02 -7.25 27.80
CA SER A 237 2.29 -6.90 28.45
C SER A 237 3.23 -6.08 27.56
N GLN A 238 3.12 -6.19 26.25
CA GLN A 238 3.96 -5.52 25.28
C GLN A 238 3.33 -4.24 24.69
N VAL A 239 2.17 -3.83 25.17
CA VAL A 239 1.39 -2.73 24.61
C VAL A 239 1.29 -1.55 25.57
N SER A 240 1.54 -0.34 25.06
CA SER A 240 1.23 0.93 25.73
C SER A 240 0.20 1.71 24.95
N ALA A 241 -0.71 2.39 25.65
CA ALA A 241 -1.60 3.34 25.01
C ALA A 241 -0.81 4.55 24.49
N ILE A 242 -1.04 4.95 23.26
CA ILE A 242 -0.58 6.23 22.73
C ILE A 242 -1.75 7.19 22.84
N SER A 243 -1.61 8.22 23.69
CA SER A 243 -2.54 9.34 23.70
C SER A 243 -2.25 10.21 22.48
N HIS A 244 -3.27 10.59 21.74
CA HIS A 244 -3.12 11.66 20.78
C HIS A 244 -2.85 12.96 21.54
N PRO A 245 -1.86 13.77 21.12
CA PRO A 245 -1.72 15.12 21.63
C PRO A 245 -2.94 15.97 21.24
#